data_1f19e8218e39c0eb040cff95bf857954
#
_entry.id   1f19e8218e39c0eb040cff95bf857954
#
_cell.length_a   1.000
_cell.length_b   1.000
_cell.length_c   1.000
_cell.angle_alpha   90.00
_cell.angle_beta   90.00
_cell.angle_gamma   90.00
#
_symmetry.space_group_name_H-M   'P 1'
#
loop_
_entity.id
_entity.type
_entity.pdbx_description
1 polymer ?
#
loop_
_entity_poly.entity_id
_entity_poly.type
_entity_poly.pdbx_seq_one_letter_code
_entity_poly.pdbx_strand_id
1 'polypeptide(L)'
;MKTKKMLGLGFTCLVLLHCGYYLRGTGSSLPRHIKRVEVPMFKNMTTRFELDVTLTQSVINELVNRGKVEVTSGPETPDALLAGEITAFNVVPIAFTDQSTADRYTITVVARIVFRDLAQQKVLFSNPSFVYQEEYEVPQGTSFETWESEAISKVAEKFASSLVNTLLEGF
;
A
#
# COMPACT_ATOMS: atom_id res chain seq x y z
N MET A 1 20.82 -11.21 -60.96
CA MET A 1 19.48 -11.15 -60.32
C MET A 1 19.42 -11.71 -58.89
N LYS A 2 20.44 -12.43 -58.36
CA LYS A 2 20.42 -13.00 -56.99
C LYS A 2 20.78 -12.00 -55.89
N THR A 3 21.62 -11.02 -56.16
CA THR A 3 22.08 -10.01 -55.16
C THR A 3 21.03 -9.03 -54.69
N LYS A 4 20.08 -8.64 -55.54
CA LYS A 4 18.98 -7.73 -55.19
C LYS A 4 17.95 -8.36 -54.22
N LYS A 5 17.77 -9.71 -54.27
CA LYS A 5 16.86 -10.43 -53.36
C LYS A 5 17.44 -10.57 -51.93
N MET A 6 18.78 -10.70 -51.80
CA MET A 6 19.43 -10.75 -50.48
C MET A 6 19.45 -9.40 -49.79
N LEU A 7 19.54 -8.28 -50.52
CA LEU A 7 19.52 -6.93 -49.93
C LEU A 7 18.13 -6.59 -49.39
N GLY A 8 17.06 -7.05 -50.08
CA GLY A 8 15.67 -6.83 -49.61
C GLY A 8 15.32 -7.62 -48.30
N LEU A 9 15.87 -8.85 -48.17
CA LEU A 9 15.64 -9.68 -46.98
C LEU A 9 16.36 -9.11 -45.73
N GLY A 10 17.54 -8.54 -45.89
CA GLY A 10 18.29 -7.88 -44.80
C GLY A 10 17.58 -6.60 -44.30
N PHE A 11 16.97 -5.83 -45.20
CA PHE A 11 16.27 -4.61 -44.83
C PHE A 11 14.95 -4.89 -44.10
N THR A 12 14.23 -5.96 -44.49
CA THR A 12 12.98 -6.36 -43.81
C THR A 12 13.22 -6.87 -42.39
N CYS A 13 14.37 -7.53 -42.12
CA CYS A 13 14.72 -7.98 -40.78
C CYS A 13 15.10 -6.83 -39.82
N LEU A 14 15.65 -5.73 -40.35
CA LEU A 14 16.05 -4.55 -39.55
C LEU A 14 14.85 -3.75 -39.01
N VAL A 15 13.69 -3.81 -39.72
CA VAL A 15 12.47 -3.08 -39.31
C VAL A 15 11.75 -3.76 -38.14
N LEU A 16 11.97 -5.06 -37.91
CA LEU A 16 11.32 -5.84 -36.84
C LEU A 16 11.97 -5.65 -35.46
N LEU A 17 13.15 -4.99 -35.39
CA LEU A 17 13.85 -4.74 -34.13
C LEU A 17 13.39 -3.47 -33.40
N HIS A 18 12.42 -2.71 -33.95
CA HIS A 18 11.85 -1.50 -33.34
C HIS A 18 10.58 -1.78 -32.51
N CYS A 19 10.37 -3.01 -32.04
CA CYS A 19 9.36 -3.27 -31.01
C CYS A 19 9.92 -2.75 -29.67
N GLY A 20 9.83 -1.45 -29.46
CA GLY A 20 10.14 -0.80 -28.19
C GLY A 20 9.15 -1.24 -27.13
N TYR A 21 9.43 -2.36 -26.46
CA TYR A 21 8.75 -2.72 -25.21
C TYR A 21 9.16 -1.69 -24.15
N TYR A 22 8.32 -0.70 -23.94
CA TYR A 22 8.46 0.20 -22.82
C TYR A 22 8.05 -0.59 -21.57
N LEU A 23 9.01 -0.96 -20.73
CA LEU A 23 8.75 -1.54 -19.41
C LEU A 23 7.98 -0.50 -18.57
N ARG A 24 6.66 -0.62 -18.57
CA ARG A 24 5.79 0.11 -17.67
C ARG A 24 5.97 -0.52 -16.29
N GLY A 25 6.80 0.06 -15.42
CA GLY A 25 6.95 -0.52 -14.07
C GLY A 25 8.11 -0.05 -13.22
N THR A 26 8.93 0.91 -13.67
CA THR A 26 10.01 1.46 -12.83
C THR A 26 9.82 2.94 -12.48
N GLY A 27 8.70 3.54 -12.85
CA GLY A 27 8.35 4.93 -12.52
C GLY A 27 7.39 4.98 -11.35
N SER A 28 7.73 5.68 -10.29
CA SER A 28 6.75 6.14 -9.30
C SER A 28 5.68 6.97 -10.01
N SER A 29 4.39 6.73 -9.72
CA SER A 29 3.28 7.56 -10.21
C SER A 29 3.30 8.97 -9.62
N LEU A 30 4.15 9.18 -8.61
CA LEU A 30 4.27 10.47 -7.93
C LEU A 30 4.93 11.52 -8.82
N PRO A 31 4.43 12.77 -8.81
CA PRO A 31 5.09 13.91 -9.42
C PRO A 31 6.54 14.06 -8.93
N ARG A 32 7.47 14.36 -9.83
CA ARG A 32 8.93 14.39 -9.53
C ARG A 32 9.33 15.40 -8.44
N HIS A 33 8.50 16.41 -8.17
CA HIS A 33 8.75 17.41 -7.14
C HIS A 33 8.41 16.92 -5.73
N ILE A 34 7.60 15.86 -5.58
CA ILE A 34 7.27 15.29 -4.29
C ILE A 34 8.41 14.40 -3.83
N LYS A 35 9.15 14.87 -2.86
CA LYS A 35 10.26 14.17 -2.21
C LYS A 35 10.00 13.95 -0.73
N ARG A 36 9.35 14.91 -0.05
CA ARG A 36 9.05 14.87 1.37
C ARG A 36 7.56 14.75 1.60
N VAL A 37 7.19 13.73 2.35
CA VAL A 37 5.79 13.42 2.69
C VAL A 37 5.64 13.53 4.20
N GLU A 38 4.66 14.30 4.64
CA GLU A 38 4.20 14.30 6.03
C GLU A 38 3.08 13.28 6.19
N VAL A 39 3.18 12.47 7.23
CA VAL A 39 2.17 11.48 7.62
C VAL A 39 1.76 11.77 9.07
N PRO A 40 0.75 12.62 9.29
CA PRO A 40 0.21 12.83 10.62
C PRO A 40 -0.37 11.54 11.20
N MET A 41 -0.47 11.46 12.52
CA MET A 41 -1.18 10.38 13.18
C MET A 41 -2.57 10.21 12.55
N PHE A 42 -2.90 9.00 12.13
CA PHE A 42 -4.23 8.69 11.57
C PHE A 42 -5.29 8.89 12.65
N LYS A 43 -6.42 9.45 12.24
CA LYS A 43 -7.53 9.61 13.16
C LYS A 43 -8.23 8.27 13.38
N ASN A 44 -8.35 7.85 14.63
CA ASN A 44 -9.04 6.61 14.99
C ASN A 44 -10.50 6.91 15.34
N MET A 45 -11.44 6.42 14.51
CA MET A 45 -12.88 6.52 14.74
C MET A 45 -13.48 5.24 15.28
N THR A 46 -12.62 4.23 15.58
CA THR A 46 -13.03 2.96 16.13
C THR A 46 -12.89 2.94 17.65
N THR A 47 -13.39 1.90 18.28
CA THR A 47 -13.22 1.66 19.72
C THR A 47 -11.91 0.94 20.05
N ARG A 48 -11.10 0.59 19.03
CA ARG A 48 -9.87 -0.16 19.23
C ARG A 48 -8.74 0.75 19.63
N PHE A 49 -8.16 0.51 20.80
CA PHE A 49 -7.02 1.27 21.32
C PHE A 49 -5.76 1.09 20.46
N GLU A 50 -4.93 2.14 20.36
CA GLU A 50 -3.62 2.14 19.71
C GLU A 50 -3.59 1.76 18.20
N LEU A 51 -4.75 1.60 17.59
CA LEU A 51 -4.84 1.24 16.17
C LEU A 51 -4.30 2.36 15.26
N ASP A 52 -4.51 3.61 15.63
CA ASP A 52 -3.96 4.80 15.00
C ASP A 52 -2.43 4.81 15.02
N VAL A 53 -1.83 4.52 16.16
CA VAL A 53 -0.38 4.44 16.32
C VAL A 53 0.18 3.32 15.44
N THR A 54 -0.38 2.12 15.55
CA THR A 54 0.09 0.94 14.84
C THR A 54 0.01 1.09 13.33
N LEU A 55 -1.14 1.56 12.81
CA LEU A 55 -1.32 1.76 11.37
C LEU A 55 -0.47 2.91 10.83
N THR A 56 -0.39 4.04 11.55
CA THR A 56 0.43 5.17 11.11
C THR A 56 1.90 4.79 11.06
N GLN A 57 2.41 4.12 12.10
CA GLN A 57 3.80 3.71 12.14
C GLN A 57 4.14 2.70 11.04
N SER A 58 3.24 1.75 10.77
CA SER A 58 3.41 0.78 9.67
C SER A 58 3.46 1.48 8.31
N VAL A 59 2.60 2.50 8.07
CA VAL A 59 2.61 3.28 6.83
C VAL A 59 3.90 4.09 6.69
N ILE A 60 4.37 4.72 7.77
CA ILE A 60 5.64 5.45 7.79
C ILE A 60 6.81 4.50 7.46
N ASN A 61 6.87 3.36 8.13
CA ASN A 61 7.92 2.37 7.93
C ASN A 61 7.93 1.86 6.48
N GLU A 62 6.76 1.59 5.90
CA GLU A 62 6.66 1.12 4.51
C GLU A 62 7.10 2.21 3.51
N LEU A 63 6.71 3.47 3.71
CA LEU A 63 7.18 4.59 2.87
C LEU A 63 8.70 4.74 2.91
N VAL A 64 9.30 4.66 4.12
CA VAL A 64 10.75 4.72 4.31
C VAL A 64 11.44 3.53 3.64
N ASN A 65 10.93 2.32 3.81
CA ASN A 65 11.49 1.10 3.24
C ASN A 65 11.47 1.12 1.70
N ARG A 66 10.45 1.73 1.08
CA ARG A 66 10.38 1.89 -0.37
C ARG A 66 11.39 2.89 -0.92
N GLY A 67 11.90 3.81 -0.10
CA GLY A 67 12.95 4.75 -0.45
C GLY A 67 12.62 5.68 -1.63
N LYS A 68 11.33 5.86 -1.96
CA LYS A 68 10.89 6.74 -3.04
C LYS A 68 10.64 8.16 -2.57
N VAL A 69 10.32 8.32 -1.30
CA VAL A 69 10.06 9.59 -0.62
C VAL A 69 10.70 9.55 0.77
N GLU A 70 11.00 10.71 1.29
CA GLU A 70 11.43 10.93 2.67
C GLU A 70 10.20 11.27 3.53
N VAL A 71 10.05 10.62 4.68
CA VAL A 71 8.98 10.96 5.62
C VAL A 71 9.50 12.00 6.61
N THR A 72 8.84 13.15 6.64
CA THR A 72 9.19 14.26 7.53
C THR A 72 8.15 14.45 8.62
N SER A 73 8.60 14.74 9.85
CA SER A 73 7.76 15.14 10.98
C SER A 73 8.31 16.39 11.70
N GLY A 74 9.27 17.08 11.06
CA GLY A 74 10.00 18.20 11.62
C GLY A 74 9.63 19.57 11.02
N PRO A 75 10.45 20.59 11.28
CA PRO A 75 10.23 21.97 10.80
C PRO A 75 10.38 22.14 9.28
N GLU A 76 10.78 21.10 8.58
CA GLU A 76 10.90 21.13 7.13
C GLU A 76 9.52 21.13 6.48
N THR A 77 9.36 21.98 5.48
CA THR A 77 8.08 22.07 4.74
C THR A 77 7.89 20.81 3.89
N PRO A 78 6.84 20.01 4.12
CA PRO A 78 6.56 18.85 3.32
C PRO A 78 6.06 19.26 1.92
N ASP A 79 6.35 18.43 0.92
CA ASP A 79 5.84 18.60 -0.44
C ASP A 79 4.43 18.01 -0.58
N ALA A 80 4.13 16.99 0.21
CA ALA A 80 2.82 16.35 0.22
C ALA A 80 2.41 15.88 1.62
N LEU A 81 1.09 15.70 1.80
CA LEU A 81 0.45 15.26 3.03
C LEU A 81 -0.35 13.98 2.78
N LEU A 82 -0.07 12.93 3.55
CA LEU A 82 -0.86 11.71 3.58
C LEU A 82 -1.69 11.66 4.86
N ALA A 83 -2.97 11.98 4.75
CA ALA A 83 -3.92 11.92 5.86
C ALA A 83 -4.77 10.65 5.81
N GLY A 84 -4.98 10.02 6.97
CA GLY A 84 -5.80 8.83 7.15
C GLY A 84 -6.80 8.99 8.30
N GLU A 85 -7.97 8.37 8.13
CA GLU A 85 -8.99 8.24 9.16
C GLU A 85 -9.49 6.80 9.17
N ILE A 86 -9.24 6.07 10.25
CA ILE A 86 -9.66 4.67 10.42
C ILE A 86 -11.14 4.68 10.81
N THR A 87 -11.99 4.21 9.92
CA THR A 87 -13.46 4.29 10.08
C THR A 87 -14.07 3.01 10.61
N ALA A 88 -13.42 1.84 10.38
CA ALA A 88 -13.86 0.57 10.94
C ALA A 88 -12.69 -0.39 11.15
N PHE A 89 -12.82 -1.20 12.18
CA PHE A 89 -11.95 -2.35 12.47
C PHE A 89 -12.85 -3.49 12.94
N ASN A 90 -12.89 -4.59 12.18
CA ASN A 90 -13.75 -5.72 12.47
C ASN A 90 -12.93 -7.01 12.54
N VAL A 91 -13.23 -7.84 13.51
CA VAL A 91 -12.67 -9.19 13.66
C VAL A 91 -13.83 -10.17 13.72
N VAL A 92 -13.89 -11.10 12.78
CA VAL A 92 -14.98 -12.05 12.63
C VAL A 92 -14.41 -13.47 12.57
N PRO A 93 -14.85 -14.40 13.45
CA PRO A 93 -14.46 -15.80 13.34
C PRO A 93 -15.10 -16.41 12.09
N ILE A 94 -14.31 -17.18 11.32
CA ILE A 94 -14.75 -17.79 10.06
C ILE A 94 -14.58 -19.32 10.03
N ALA A 95 -13.81 -19.90 10.95
CA ALA A 95 -13.70 -21.34 11.13
C ALA A 95 -13.60 -21.69 12.61
N PHE A 96 -14.01 -22.93 12.93
CA PHE A 96 -14.04 -23.45 14.28
C PHE A 96 -13.47 -24.86 14.29
N THR A 97 -12.77 -25.21 15.37
CA THR A 97 -12.30 -26.56 15.64
C THR A 97 -13.47 -27.49 15.99
N ASP A 98 -13.23 -28.81 16.06
CA ASP A 98 -14.21 -29.81 16.52
C ASP A 98 -14.68 -29.53 17.95
N GLN A 99 -13.96 -28.76 18.74
CA GLN A 99 -14.30 -28.34 20.09
C GLN A 99 -15.08 -27.01 20.14
N SER A 100 -15.55 -26.50 18.97
CA SER A 100 -16.29 -25.25 18.83
C SER A 100 -15.50 -23.98 19.25
N THR A 101 -14.17 -24.06 19.25
CA THR A 101 -13.29 -22.91 19.47
C THR A 101 -12.92 -22.33 18.12
N ALA A 102 -13.07 -21.02 17.96
CA ALA A 102 -12.68 -20.36 16.72
C ALA A 102 -11.16 -20.41 16.54
N ASP A 103 -10.69 -20.90 15.40
CA ASP A 103 -9.27 -21.03 15.06
C ASP A 103 -8.85 -20.16 13.88
N ARG A 104 -9.81 -19.61 13.12
CA ARG A 104 -9.54 -18.69 12.03
C ARG A 104 -10.47 -17.50 12.08
N TYR A 105 -9.88 -16.32 11.84
CA TYR A 105 -10.56 -15.03 11.89
C TYR A 105 -10.30 -14.25 10.62
N THR A 106 -11.28 -13.47 10.19
CA THR A 106 -11.09 -12.41 9.22
C THR A 106 -10.97 -11.08 9.94
N ILE A 107 -9.88 -10.37 9.69
CA ILE A 107 -9.65 -9.03 10.20
C ILE A 107 -9.83 -8.05 9.04
N THR A 108 -10.69 -7.06 9.21
CA THR A 108 -10.97 -6.03 8.21
C THR A 108 -10.67 -4.66 8.78
N VAL A 109 -9.85 -3.90 8.07
CA VAL A 109 -9.54 -2.49 8.34
C VAL A 109 -10.15 -1.65 7.24
N VAL A 110 -10.90 -0.61 7.60
CA VAL A 110 -11.45 0.37 6.66
C VAL A 110 -10.92 1.74 7.04
N ALA A 111 -10.34 2.44 6.07
CA ALA A 111 -9.82 3.79 6.29
C ALA A 111 -10.20 4.73 5.15
N ARG A 112 -10.47 5.98 5.48
CA ARG A 112 -10.51 7.08 4.52
C ARG A 112 -9.11 7.61 4.35
N ILE A 113 -8.62 7.65 3.10
CA ILE A 113 -7.26 8.08 2.79
C ILE A 113 -7.31 9.27 1.84
N VAL A 114 -6.52 10.29 2.12
CA VAL A 114 -6.32 11.44 1.24
C VAL A 114 -4.83 11.73 1.14
N PHE A 115 -4.31 11.73 -0.08
CA PHE A 115 -2.95 12.13 -0.38
C PHE A 115 -2.97 13.40 -1.23
N ARG A 116 -2.37 14.46 -0.71
CA ARG A 116 -2.44 15.81 -1.27
C ARG A 116 -1.04 16.36 -1.55
N ASP A 117 -0.86 16.90 -2.75
CA ASP A 117 0.26 17.76 -3.11
C ASP A 117 0.05 19.15 -2.48
N LEU A 118 0.94 19.57 -1.62
CA LEU A 118 0.84 20.85 -0.91
C LEU A 118 1.35 22.02 -1.77
N ALA A 119 2.30 21.77 -2.66
CA ALA A 119 2.82 22.81 -3.54
C ALA A 119 1.80 23.21 -4.62
N GLN A 120 1.10 22.24 -5.20
CA GLN A 120 0.08 22.48 -6.22
C GLN A 120 -1.35 22.55 -5.67
N GLN A 121 -1.54 22.34 -4.37
CA GLN A 121 -2.86 22.28 -3.72
C GLN A 121 -3.82 21.27 -4.37
N LYS A 122 -3.27 20.17 -4.90
CA LYS A 122 -4.00 19.15 -5.65
C LYS A 122 -4.13 17.87 -4.86
N VAL A 123 -5.31 17.25 -4.89
CA VAL A 123 -5.49 15.88 -4.40
C VAL A 123 -4.94 14.91 -5.44
N LEU A 124 -3.93 14.14 -5.05
CA LEU A 124 -3.30 13.13 -5.89
C LEU A 124 -4.04 11.79 -5.80
N PHE A 125 -4.47 11.45 -4.59
CA PHE A 125 -5.26 10.26 -4.33
C PHE A 125 -6.31 10.55 -3.26
N SER A 126 -7.51 10.01 -3.44
CA SER A 126 -8.57 10.05 -2.44
C SER A 126 -9.39 8.77 -2.53
N ASN A 127 -9.43 8.03 -1.44
CA ASN A 127 -10.31 6.87 -1.30
C ASN A 127 -11.11 7.01 0.00
N PRO A 128 -12.42 7.19 -0.07
CA PRO A 128 -13.27 7.36 1.11
C PRO A 128 -13.45 6.06 1.90
N SER A 129 -13.13 4.91 1.30
CA SER A 129 -13.28 3.59 1.91
C SER A 129 -12.22 2.64 1.38
N PHE A 130 -10.96 2.86 1.77
CA PHE A 130 -9.87 1.94 1.49
C PHE A 130 -10.01 0.75 2.43
N VAL A 131 -10.34 -0.42 1.88
CA VAL A 131 -10.59 -1.65 2.62
C VAL A 131 -9.40 -2.57 2.49
N TYR A 132 -8.89 -3.04 3.61
CA TYR A 132 -7.93 -4.12 3.67
C TYR A 132 -8.49 -5.25 4.52
N GLN A 133 -8.39 -6.48 4.03
CA GLN A 133 -8.91 -7.67 4.69
C GLN A 133 -7.88 -8.79 4.64
N GLU A 134 -7.68 -9.47 5.75
CA GLU A 134 -6.76 -10.59 5.89
C GLU A 134 -7.38 -11.69 6.76
N GLU A 135 -7.11 -12.93 6.38
CA GLU A 135 -7.42 -14.09 7.23
C GLU A 135 -6.23 -14.37 8.14
N TYR A 136 -6.54 -14.62 9.40
CA TYR A 136 -5.57 -14.93 10.43
C TYR A 136 -5.94 -16.22 11.14
N GLU A 137 -4.99 -17.16 11.20
CA GLU A 137 -5.14 -18.43 11.89
C GLU A 137 -4.50 -18.35 13.28
N VAL A 138 -5.27 -18.71 14.30
CA VAL A 138 -4.81 -18.75 15.70
C VAL A 138 -4.16 -20.11 15.96
N PRO A 139 -2.91 -20.14 16.46
CA PRO A 139 -2.25 -21.39 16.78
C PRO A 139 -3.05 -22.24 17.79
N GLN A 140 -3.03 -23.57 17.58
CA GLN A 140 -3.75 -24.49 18.45
C GLN A 140 -3.35 -24.34 19.92
N GLY A 141 -4.34 -24.36 20.80
CA GLY A 141 -4.14 -24.24 22.24
C GLY A 141 -3.97 -22.80 22.75
N THR A 142 -4.17 -21.79 21.89
CA THR A 142 -4.16 -20.37 22.27
C THR A 142 -5.50 -19.73 21.97
N SER A 143 -5.79 -18.59 22.60
CA SER A 143 -6.97 -17.79 22.30
C SER A 143 -6.61 -16.60 21.39
N PHE A 144 -7.61 -16.08 20.66
CA PHE A 144 -7.40 -14.89 19.85
C PHE A 144 -6.90 -13.70 20.68
N GLU A 145 -7.39 -13.52 21.90
CA GLU A 145 -6.99 -12.42 22.79
C GLU A 145 -5.49 -12.44 23.09
N THR A 146 -4.89 -13.64 23.14
CA THR A 146 -3.44 -13.79 23.35
C THR A 146 -2.64 -13.37 22.13
N TRP A 147 -3.17 -13.59 20.92
CA TRP A 147 -2.50 -13.32 19.64
C TRP A 147 -2.94 -12.03 18.96
N GLU A 148 -3.93 -11.37 19.54
CA GLU A 148 -4.57 -10.21 18.92
C GLU A 148 -3.59 -9.08 18.59
N SER A 149 -2.68 -8.75 19.50
CA SER A 149 -1.69 -7.70 19.28
C SER A 149 -0.76 -8.02 18.10
N GLU A 150 -0.32 -9.28 17.98
CA GLU A 150 0.51 -9.74 16.87
C GLU A 150 -0.28 -9.74 15.54
N ALA A 151 -1.53 -10.20 15.58
CA ALA A 151 -2.42 -10.20 14.42
C ALA A 151 -2.67 -8.77 13.89
N ILE A 152 -2.94 -7.82 14.80
CA ILE A 152 -3.12 -6.40 14.46
C ILE A 152 -1.85 -5.82 13.83
N SER A 153 -0.67 -6.12 14.40
CA SER A 153 0.61 -5.66 13.84
C SER A 153 0.83 -6.17 12.41
N LYS A 154 0.61 -7.47 12.17
CA LYS A 154 0.73 -8.07 10.84
C LYS A 154 -0.28 -7.49 9.83
N VAL A 155 -1.52 -7.29 10.26
CA VAL A 155 -2.54 -6.65 9.42
C VAL A 155 -2.16 -5.21 9.09
N ALA A 156 -1.60 -4.47 10.05
CA ALA A 156 -1.16 -3.10 9.85
C ALA A 156 0.01 -3.00 8.86
N GLU A 157 0.98 -3.91 8.91
CA GLU A 157 2.07 -4.00 7.95
C GLU A 157 1.55 -4.27 6.52
N LYS A 158 0.64 -5.22 6.37
CA LYS A 158 0.05 -5.56 5.07
C LYS A 158 -0.88 -4.47 4.54
N PHE A 159 -1.65 -3.84 5.42
CA PHE A 159 -2.44 -2.65 5.08
C PHE A 159 -1.53 -1.54 4.54
N ALA A 160 -0.42 -1.26 5.25
CA ALA A 160 0.54 -0.24 4.86
C ALA A 160 1.17 -0.56 3.50
N SER A 161 1.58 -1.82 3.28
CA SER A 161 2.14 -2.26 2.00
C SER A 161 1.13 -2.09 0.86
N SER A 162 -0.13 -2.48 1.05
CA SER A 162 -1.20 -2.30 0.06
C SER A 162 -1.46 -0.83 -0.24
N LEU A 163 -1.55 0.02 0.79
CA LEU A 163 -1.75 1.46 0.63
C LEU A 163 -0.59 2.12 -0.10
N VAL A 164 0.63 1.88 0.34
CA VAL A 164 1.84 2.50 -0.23
C VAL A 164 2.06 2.05 -1.67
N ASN A 165 1.81 0.78 -2.00
CA ASN A 165 1.82 0.30 -3.38
C ASN A 165 0.82 1.09 -4.24
N THR A 166 -0.42 1.24 -3.78
CA THR A 166 -1.44 2.02 -4.48
C THR A 166 -0.99 3.47 -4.72
N LEU A 167 -0.36 4.10 -3.74
CA LEU A 167 0.11 5.49 -3.85
C LEU A 167 1.32 5.65 -4.78
N LEU A 168 2.26 4.69 -4.76
CA LEU A 168 3.53 4.80 -5.49
C LEU A 168 3.47 4.25 -6.92
N GLU A 169 2.66 3.22 -7.17
CA GLU A 169 2.59 2.54 -8.47
C GLU A 169 1.47 3.09 -9.38
N GLY A 170 0.58 3.90 -8.83
CA GLY A 170 -0.58 4.47 -9.53
C GLY A 170 -1.79 3.54 -9.53
N PHE A 171 -2.90 4.11 -9.90
CA PHE A 171 -4.24 3.49 -9.88
C PHE A 171 -4.54 2.88 -11.24
#